data_0caa32ddbd9cc858a26b8f2a90ff4bba
#
_entry.id   0caa32ddbd9cc858a26b8f2a90ff4bba
#
_cell.length_a   1.000
_cell.length_b   1.000
_cell.length_c   1.000
_cell.angle_alpha   90.00
_cell.angle_beta   90.00
_cell.angle_gamma   90.00
#
_symmetry.space_group_name_H-M   'P 1'
#
loop_
_entity.id
_entity.type
_entity.pdbx_description
1 polymer ?
#
loop_
_entity_poly.entity_id
_entity_poly.type
_entity_poly.pdbx_seq_one_letter_code
_entity_poly.pdbx_strand_id
1 'polypeptide(L)'
;MTYDHYLEEPGNLELEYFSTFGTQRGGNDFHSYWLEFEYGAKAWWTTELYLDGQTTFNDSTVFTGFRWENRIRPLQREHFINPVLYVEYEQINEADKIIKEVEGHDVESDHADPNSLARQGHNHELEFKLLLSKTFKGWNVAVNPLATKNLIPNDPWEFGYAMGASRPLALRASANRCNFCPENFIAGIELYGGLGDTQDFGLHQTSHYLAPAMAWNLPSGWTLRVSPGFGLNDNSHRLLLRWGLSREFSGFGEALRGLFGGRR
;
A
#
# COMPACT_ATOMS: atom_id res chain seq x y z
N MET A 1 1.11 -2.96 -2.81
CA MET A 1 -0.29 -3.05 -3.27
C MET A 1 -0.98 -4.30 -2.74
N THR A 2 -0.37 -5.45 -2.89
CA THR A 2 -0.98 -6.69 -2.43
C THR A 2 -0.56 -6.98 -0.99
N TYR A 3 -1.52 -6.98 -0.09
CA TYR A 3 -1.32 -7.35 1.31
C TYR A 3 -1.50 -8.85 1.51
N ASP A 4 -0.77 -9.40 2.46
CA ASP A 4 -1.00 -10.77 2.95
C ASP A 4 -1.70 -10.74 4.33
N HIS A 5 -1.80 -11.91 4.98
CA HIS A 5 -2.49 -12.06 6.25
C HIS A 5 -1.60 -11.84 7.49
N TYR A 6 -0.34 -11.50 7.30
CA TYR A 6 0.56 -11.19 8.42
C TYR A 6 0.34 -9.75 8.87
N LEU A 7 0.27 -9.56 10.17
CA LEU A 7 0.15 -8.27 10.84
C LEU A 7 1.47 -7.97 11.54
N GLU A 8 1.69 -6.68 11.84
CA GLU A 8 2.82 -6.26 12.66
C GLU A 8 2.77 -6.92 14.05
N GLU A 9 3.91 -7.30 14.60
CA GLU A 9 4.00 -7.96 15.90
C GLU A 9 3.55 -7.03 17.03
N PRO A 10 2.83 -7.57 18.05
CA PRO A 10 2.30 -6.74 19.14
C PRO A 10 3.38 -5.96 19.88
N GLY A 11 3.23 -4.65 19.90
CA GLY A 11 4.14 -3.73 20.58
C GLY A 11 5.31 -3.26 19.71
N ASN A 12 5.44 -3.71 18.48
CA ASN A 12 6.41 -3.21 17.52
C ASN A 12 5.85 -2.00 16.75
N LEU A 13 6.76 -1.19 16.24
CA LEU A 13 6.47 -0.08 15.34
C LEU A 13 7.33 -0.25 14.10
N GLU A 14 6.72 -0.32 12.92
CA GLU A 14 7.44 -0.15 11.65
C GLU A 14 7.30 1.30 11.18
N LEU A 15 8.41 1.87 10.73
CA LEU A 15 8.46 3.13 10.02
C LEU A 15 8.79 2.84 8.57
N GLU A 16 7.93 3.27 7.64
CA GLU A 16 8.19 3.14 6.21
C GLU A 16 8.13 4.50 5.52
N TYR A 17 9.13 4.77 4.68
CA TYR A 17 9.07 5.80 3.65
C TYR A 17 8.84 5.12 2.31
N PHE A 18 7.80 5.51 1.62
CA PHE A 18 7.46 5.00 0.31
C PHE A 18 7.47 6.11 -0.73
N SER A 19 7.85 5.77 -1.95
CA SER A 19 8.03 6.71 -3.04
C SER A 19 7.57 6.10 -4.35
N THR A 20 6.83 6.87 -5.14
CA THR A 20 6.43 6.52 -6.49
C THR A 20 6.75 7.65 -7.44
N PHE A 21 7.55 7.36 -8.46
CA PHE A 21 7.70 8.22 -9.62
C PHE A 21 6.74 7.74 -10.71
N GLY A 22 5.88 8.63 -11.18
CA GLY A 22 4.90 8.34 -12.22
C GLY A 22 5.11 9.20 -13.47
N THR A 23 4.95 8.56 -14.65
CA THR A 23 4.95 9.24 -15.94
C THR A 23 3.52 9.45 -16.40
N GLN A 24 3.15 10.70 -16.70
CA GLN A 24 1.80 11.08 -17.04
C GLN A 24 1.69 11.52 -18.51
N ARG A 25 0.68 11.00 -19.24
CA ARG A 25 0.40 11.42 -20.62
C ARG A 25 -0.35 12.75 -20.60
N GLY A 26 0.14 13.75 -21.30
CA GLY A 26 -0.53 15.06 -21.43
C GLY A 26 -0.51 15.94 -20.17
N GLY A 27 0.10 15.47 -19.08
CA GLY A 27 0.34 16.22 -17.85
C GLY A 27 1.81 16.24 -17.48
N ASN A 28 2.12 16.76 -16.30
CA ASN A 28 3.47 16.74 -15.74
C ASN A 28 3.72 15.40 -15.03
N ASP A 29 4.90 14.83 -15.22
CA ASP A 29 5.34 13.70 -14.39
C ASP A 29 5.38 14.10 -12.92
N PHE A 30 5.28 13.12 -12.04
CA PHE A 30 5.18 13.37 -10.61
C PHE A 30 6.03 12.42 -9.76
N HIS A 31 6.31 12.85 -8.55
CA HIS A 31 6.90 12.07 -7.49
C HIS A 31 5.99 12.14 -6.27
N SER A 32 5.28 11.07 -5.99
CA SER A 32 4.44 10.90 -4.82
C SER A 32 5.19 10.15 -3.73
N TYR A 33 4.94 10.48 -2.48
CA TYR A 33 5.61 9.84 -1.35
C TYR A 33 4.72 9.89 -0.12
N TRP A 34 4.91 8.90 0.77
CA TRP A 34 4.31 8.93 2.11
C TRP A 34 5.29 8.45 3.17
N LEU A 35 5.00 8.88 4.38
CA LEU A 35 5.60 8.37 5.60
C LEU A 35 4.52 7.60 6.36
N GLU A 36 4.81 6.34 6.65
CA GLU A 36 3.91 5.40 7.29
C GLU A 36 4.44 5.01 8.67
N PHE A 37 3.53 4.93 9.62
CA PHE A 37 3.74 4.47 10.99
C PHE A 37 2.82 3.28 11.25
N GLU A 38 3.33 2.07 11.13
CA GLU A 38 2.58 0.84 11.40
C GLU A 38 2.83 0.36 12.82
N TYR A 39 1.79 0.20 13.63
CA TYR A 39 1.89 -0.25 15.01
C TYR A 39 1.09 -1.52 15.27
N GLY A 40 1.75 -2.57 15.73
CA GLY A 40 1.14 -3.80 16.21
C GLY A 40 0.43 -3.59 17.55
N ALA A 41 -0.85 -3.25 17.54
CA ALA A 41 -1.62 -2.99 18.75
C ALA A 41 -1.95 -4.28 19.52
N LYS A 42 -2.29 -5.35 18.80
CA LYS A 42 -2.60 -6.71 19.31
C LYS A 42 -2.20 -7.76 18.27
N ALA A 43 -2.10 -9.01 18.66
CA ALA A 43 -1.83 -10.12 17.73
C ALA A 43 -2.88 -10.29 16.62
N TRP A 44 -4.01 -9.62 16.73
CA TRP A 44 -5.11 -9.65 15.78
C TRP A 44 -5.49 -8.26 15.23
N TRP A 45 -4.72 -7.21 15.59
CA TRP A 45 -5.02 -5.83 15.20
C TRP A 45 -3.73 -5.02 15.02
N THR A 46 -3.56 -4.48 13.83
CA THR A 46 -2.55 -3.48 13.47
C THR A 46 -3.24 -2.19 13.08
N THR A 47 -2.67 -1.05 13.43
CA THR A 47 -3.15 0.28 13.04
C THR A 47 -2.00 1.07 12.43
N GLU A 48 -2.30 1.83 11.40
CA GLU A 48 -1.32 2.55 10.59
C GLU A 48 -1.77 3.99 10.35
N LEU A 49 -0.81 4.90 10.35
CA LEU A 49 -1.01 6.31 10.01
C LEU A 49 -0.07 6.67 8.88
N TYR A 50 -0.61 7.24 7.81
CA TYR A 50 0.11 7.74 6.66
C TYR A 50 0.07 9.25 6.58
N LEU A 51 1.18 9.86 6.18
CA LEU A 51 1.29 11.27 5.83
C LEU A 51 1.74 11.36 4.38
N ASP A 52 0.88 11.89 3.53
CA ASP A 52 1.02 11.84 2.08
C ASP A 52 1.45 13.19 1.51
N GLY A 53 2.32 13.15 0.53
CA GLY A 53 2.78 14.33 -0.17
C GLY A 53 3.22 14.04 -1.60
N GLN A 54 3.29 15.09 -2.41
CA GLN A 54 3.61 14.96 -3.81
C GLN A 54 4.36 16.17 -4.34
N THR A 55 5.28 15.92 -5.25
CA THR A 55 5.89 16.91 -6.14
C THR A 55 5.43 16.61 -7.56
N THR A 56 4.74 17.54 -8.18
CA THR A 56 4.43 17.52 -9.61
C THR A 56 5.48 18.36 -10.33
N PHE A 57 6.21 17.74 -11.28
CA PHE A 57 7.31 18.43 -11.97
C PHE A 57 6.80 19.62 -12.79
N ASN A 58 7.56 20.70 -12.80
CA ASN A 58 7.20 21.99 -13.38
C ASN A 58 5.95 22.66 -12.79
N ASP A 59 5.48 22.20 -11.63
CA ASP A 59 4.37 22.80 -10.90
C ASP A 59 4.80 23.09 -9.46
N SER A 60 4.45 22.22 -8.48
CA SER A 60 4.70 22.50 -7.07
C SER A 60 4.83 21.20 -6.25
N THR A 61 5.30 21.36 -5.01
CA THR A 61 5.26 20.32 -3.97
C THR A 61 4.14 20.65 -3.00
N VAL A 62 3.29 19.68 -2.69
CA VAL A 62 2.14 19.81 -1.81
C VAL A 62 2.05 18.67 -0.82
N PHE A 63 1.54 18.95 0.37
CA PHE A 63 1.02 17.91 1.27
C PHE A 63 -0.37 17.53 0.76
N THR A 64 -0.57 16.26 0.47
CA THR A 64 -1.84 15.80 -0.13
C THR A 64 -2.84 15.36 0.93
N GLY A 65 -2.40 14.83 2.06
CA GLY A 65 -3.31 14.46 3.12
C GLY A 65 -2.76 13.41 4.07
N PHE A 66 -3.68 12.75 4.76
CA PHE A 66 -3.36 11.64 5.65
C PHE A 66 -4.37 10.51 5.49
N ARG A 67 -3.95 9.29 5.88
CA ARG A 67 -4.79 8.10 5.92
C ARG A 67 -4.63 7.41 7.25
N TRP A 68 -5.70 6.77 7.72
CA TRP A 68 -5.71 5.97 8.93
C TRP A 68 -6.28 4.59 8.65
N GLU A 69 -5.40 3.61 8.65
CA GLU A 69 -5.67 2.22 8.33
C GLU A 69 -5.79 1.36 9.59
N ASN A 70 -6.64 0.35 9.52
CA ASN A 70 -6.77 -0.67 10.55
C ASN A 70 -6.93 -2.05 9.89
N ARG A 71 -6.06 -2.98 10.25
CA ARG A 71 -6.13 -4.37 9.82
C ARG A 71 -6.51 -5.28 10.99
N ILE A 72 -7.54 -6.07 10.81
CA ILE A 72 -8.09 -6.97 11.84
C ILE A 72 -8.07 -8.39 11.31
N ARG A 73 -7.32 -9.26 11.99
CA ARG A 73 -7.21 -10.69 11.69
C ARG A 73 -8.14 -11.51 12.60
N PRO A 74 -9.31 -11.95 12.14
CA PRO A 74 -10.28 -12.67 12.98
C PRO A 74 -9.84 -14.09 13.33
N LEU A 75 -9.01 -14.71 12.47
CA LEU A 75 -8.49 -16.07 12.66
C LEU A 75 -7.02 -16.02 13.07
N GLN A 76 -6.75 -16.31 14.35
CA GLN A 76 -5.37 -16.22 14.88
C GLN A 76 -4.49 -17.45 14.55
N ARG A 77 -5.07 -18.51 14.01
CA ARG A 77 -4.35 -19.72 13.55
C ARG A 77 -4.37 -19.77 12.04
N GLU A 78 -3.37 -20.41 11.46
CA GLU A 78 -3.30 -20.68 10.03
C GLU A 78 -4.45 -21.60 9.56
N HIS A 79 -5.14 -21.17 8.51
CA HIS A 79 -6.20 -21.89 7.83
C HIS A 79 -5.87 -22.12 6.36
N PHE A 80 -6.77 -22.78 5.62
CA PHE A 80 -6.63 -22.92 4.17
C PHE A 80 -6.59 -21.57 3.45
N ILE A 81 -7.42 -20.62 3.89
CA ILE A 81 -7.38 -19.21 3.52
C ILE A 81 -7.39 -18.41 4.82
N ASN A 82 -6.58 -17.37 4.90
CA ASN A 82 -6.46 -16.52 6.08
C ASN A 82 -7.02 -15.14 5.75
N PRO A 83 -8.25 -14.83 6.18
CA PRO A 83 -8.86 -13.53 5.96
C PRO A 83 -8.31 -12.49 6.95
N VAL A 84 -8.10 -11.27 6.45
CA VAL A 84 -7.92 -10.05 7.27
C VAL A 84 -8.91 -9.01 6.76
N LEU A 85 -9.59 -8.35 7.67
CA LEU A 85 -10.45 -7.21 7.38
C LEU A 85 -9.60 -5.95 7.45
N TYR A 86 -9.69 -5.16 6.41
CA TYR A 86 -8.99 -3.88 6.26
C TYR A 86 -10.03 -2.76 6.17
N VAL A 87 -9.82 -1.71 6.94
CA VAL A 87 -10.62 -0.49 6.89
C VAL A 87 -9.68 0.69 6.98
N GLU A 88 -9.73 1.59 6.01
CA GLU A 88 -8.98 2.84 5.98
C GLU A 88 -9.92 4.04 5.88
N TYR A 89 -9.61 5.09 6.61
CA TYR A 89 -10.18 6.41 6.40
C TYR A 89 -9.13 7.30 5.75
N GLU A 90 -9.51 7.95 4.67
CA GLU A 90 -8.68 8.84 3.90
C GLU A 90 -9.19 10.27 3.94
N GLN A 91 -8.28 11.21 4.15
CA GLN A 91 -8.53 12.64 3.94
C GLN A 91 -7.44 13.16 3.02
N ILE A 92 -7.72 13.15 1.74
CA ILE A 92 -6.76 13.46 0.69
C ILE A 92 -7.34 14.52 -0.23
N ASN A 93 -6.51 15.46 -0.67
CA ASN A 93 -6.92 16.41 -1.70
C ASN A 93 -6.64 15.83 -3.10
N GLU A 94 -7.35 16.35 -4.10
CA GLU A 94 -7.29 15.86 -5.48
C GLU A 94 -5.96 16.18 -6.21
N ALA A 95 -5.00 16.81 -5.54
CA ALA A 95 -3.65 16.97 -6.08
C ALA A 95 -2.85 15.66 -6.00
N ASP A 96 -3.30 14.67 -5.24
CA ASP A 96 -2.69 13.34 -5.23
C ASP A 96 -2.87 12.66 -6.59
N LYS A 97 -1.76 12.45 -7.30
CA LYS A 97 -1.76 11.85 -8.65
C LYS A 97 -1.38 10.38 -8.63
N ILE A 98 -1.09 9.85 -7.47
CA ILE A 98 -0.89 8.43 -7.32
C ILE A 98 -2.19 7.80 -6.88
N ILE A 99 -2.56 6.83 -7.62
CA ILE A 99 -3.56 5.88 -7.22
C ILE A 99 -2.85 4.90 -6.31
N LYS A 100 -3.05 5.04 -5.03
CA LYS A 100 -2.42 4.17 -4.02
C LYS A 100 -2.87 2.76 -4.21
N GLU A 101 -4.15 2.60 -4.46
CA GLU A 101 -4.80 1.40 -4.94
C GLU A 101 -5.76 1.81 -6.04
N VAL A 102 -5.65 1.16 -7.16
CA VAL A 102 -6.48 1.48 -8.32
C VAL A 102 -7.90 1.04 -8.05
N GLU A 103 -8.83 1.97 -8.11
CA GLU A 103 -10.25 1.76 -7.83
C GLU A 103 -11.13 2.52 -8.81
N GLY A 104 -12.40 2.16 -8.85
CA GLY A 104 -13.39 2.85 -9.66
C GLY A 104 -13.03 2.96 -11.13
N HIS A 105 -13.32 4.12 -11.69
CA HIS A 105 -12.98 4.52 -13.06
C HIS A 105 -11.76 5.43 -13.10
N ASP A 106 -10.81 5.20 -12.21
CA ASP A 106 -9.61 6.00 -12.11
C ASP A 106 -8.74 5.88 -13.38
N VAL A 107 -8.59 6.97 -14.09
CA VAL A 107 -7.86 7.03 -15.36
C VAL A 107 -6.81 8.15 -15.34
N GLU A 108 -5.71 7.95 -16.05
CA GLU A 108 -4.59 8.89 -16.11
C GLU A 108 -5.00 10.35 -16.41
N SER A 109 -6.03 10.54 -17.25
CA SER A 109 -6.51 11.86 -17.65
C SER A 109 -7.11 12.67 -16.48
N ASP A 110 -7.62 12.00 -15.46
CA ASP A 110 -8.29 12.65 -14.32
C ASP A 110 -7.27 13.33 -13.38
N HIS A 111 -6.00 12.94 -13.49
CA HIS A 111 -4.92 13.46 -12.65
C HIS A 111 -4.08 14.56 -13.32
N ALA A 112 -4.51 15.08 -14.47
CA ALA A 112 -3.72 16.05 -15.25
C ALA A 112 -3.76 17.50 -14.72
N ASP A 113 -4.69 17.82 -13.82
CA ASP A 113 -4.89 19.17 -13.31
C ASP A 113 -3.68 19.70 -12.53
N PRO A 114 -3.38 21.03 -12.64
CA PRO A 114 -2.35 21.67 -11.83
C PRO A 114 -2.66 21.57 -10.32
N ASN A 115 -1.63 21.40 -9.50
CA ASN A 115 -1.78 21.32 -8.04
C ASN A 115 -2.54 22.52 -7.43
N SER A 116 -2.40 23.73 -7.99
CA SER A 116 -3.09 24.93 -7.50
C SER A 116 -4.62 24.84 -7.61
N LEU A 117 -5.12 24.07 -8.57
CA LEU A 117 -6.54 23.77 -8.77
C LEU A 117 -6.95 22.51 -8.00
N ALA A 118 -6.28 21.41 -8.27
CA ALA A 118 -6.59 20.09 -7.72
C ALA A 118 -6.61 20.06 -6.19
N ARG A 119 -5.68 20.72 -5.50
CA ARG A 119 -5.66 20.78 -4.02
C ARG A 119 -6.85 21.47 -3.37
N GLN A 120 -7.74 22.10 -4.15
CA GLN A 120 -8.96 22.72 -3.61
C GLN A 120 -10.08 21.73 -3.38
N GLY A 121 -10.06 20.61 -4.10
CA GLY A 121 -10.91 19.46 -3.83
C GLY A 121 -10.37 18.66 -2.63
N HIS A 122 -11.28 18.12 -1.84
CA HIS A 122 -10.94 17.27 -0.69
C HIS A 122 -11.87 16.08 -0.70
N ASN A 123 -11.27 14.91 -0.73
CA ASN A 123 -11.98 13.64 -0.61
C ASN A 123 -11.91 13.16 0.83
N HIS A 124 -13.04 12.66 1.33
CA HIS A 124 -13.17 11.94 2.59
C HIS A 124 -13.70 10.57 2.26
N GLU A 125 -12.85 9.56 2.33
CA GLU A 125 -13.17 8.24 1.83
C GLU A 125 -13.03 7.19 2.93
N LEU A 126 -13.83 6.13 2.79
CA LEU A 126 -13.68 4.90 3.54
C LEU A 126 -13.39 3.78 2.55
N GLU A 127 -12.22 3.20 2.69
CA GLU A 127 -11.83 2.04 1.92
C GLU A 127 -11.97 0.77 2.77
N PHE A 128 -12.46 -0.27 2.14
CA PHE A 128 -12.61 -1.61 2.72
C PHE A 128 -11.93 -2.62 1.81
N LYS A 129 -11.05 -3.45 2.39
CA LYS A 129 -10.47 -4.60 1.68
C LYS A 129 -10.73 -5.88 2.45
N LEU A 130 -10.90 -6.95 1.71
CA LEU A 130 -10.85 -8.30 2.25
C LEU A 130 -9.51 -8.93 1.81
N LEU A 131 -8.54 -8.97 2.70
CA LEU A 131 -7.24 -9.55 2.40
C LEU A 131 -7.33 -11.06 2.57
N LEU A 132 -7.20 -11.79 1.47
CA LEU A 132 -7.24 -13.25 1.43
C LEU A 132 -5.87 -13.75 0.99
N SER A 133 -5.17 -14.45 1.85
CA SER A 133 -3.87 -14.99 1.46
C SER A 133 -3.56 -16.37 2.02
N LYS A 134 -2.59 -17.04 1.39
CA LYS A 134 -2.08 -18.34 1.77
C LYS A 134 -0.62 -18.50 1.43
N THR A 135 0.15 -18.98 2.41
CA THR A 135 1.52 -19.43 2.17
C THR A 135 1.54 -20.94 1.93
N PHE A 136 2.09 -21.37 0.80
CA PHE A 136 2.21 -22.76 0.41
C PHE A 136 3.56 -23.04 -0.29
N LYS A 137 4.34 -23.98 0.24
CA LYS A 137 5.66 -24.36 -0.30
C LYS A 137 6.61 -23.15 -0.54
N GLY A 138 6.52 -22.15 0.33
CA GLY A 138 7.31 -20.92 0.25
C GLY A 138 6.74 -19.85 -0.68
N TRP A 139 5.68 -20.14 -1.45
CA TRP A 139 4.92 -19.12 -2.15
C TRP A 139 3.87 -18.50 -1.22
N ASN A 140 3.84 -17.20 -1.15
CA ASN A 140 2.72 -16.44 -0.64
C ASN A 140 1.85 -16.01 -1.83
N VAL A 141 0.56 -16.32 -1.79
CA VAL A 141 -0.41 -15.89 -2.80
C VAL A 141 -1.51 -15.13 -2.07
N ALA A 142 -1.83 -13.96 -2.56
CA ALA A 142 -2.84 -13.08 -1.97
C ALA A 142 -3.79 -12.51 -3.04
N VAL A 143 -5.03 -12.27 -2.63
CA VAL A 143 -6.08 -11.60 -3.41
C VAL A 143 -6.82 -10.66 -2.49
N ASN A 144 -6.87 -9.40 -2.86
CA ASN A 144 -7.45 -8.31 -2.08
C ASN A 144 -8.53 -7.60 -2.94
N PRO A 145 -9.78 -8.06 -2.96
CA PRO A 145 -10.88 -7.24 -3.44
C PRO A 145 -11.07 -6.03 -2.52
N LEU A 146 -11.34 -4.88 -3.10
CA LEU A 146 -11.55 -3.64 -2.39
C LEU A 146 -12.83 -2.93 -2.85
N ALA A 147 -13.37 -2.11 -1.95
CA ALA A 147 -14.49 -1.24 -2.20
C ALA A 147 -14.28 0.07 -1.44
N THR A 148 -14.38 1.19 -2.14
CA THR A 148 -14.21 2.53 -1.60
C THR A 148 -15.52 3.30 -1.66
N LYS A 149 -15.72 4.16 -0.69
CA LYS A 149 -16.87 5.05 -0.59
C LYS A 149 -16.42 6.44 -0.21
N ASN A 150 -16.53 7.36 -1.16
CA ASN A 150 -16.44 8.77 -0.83
C ASN A 150 -17.66 9.18 0.01
N LEU A 151 -17.41 9.91 1.11
CA LEU A 151 -18.46 10.32 2.05
C LEU A 151 -19.30 11.51 1.56
N ILE A 152 -19.12 11.90 0.29
CA ILE A 152 -19.99 12.87 -0.39
C ILE A 152 -21.36 12.21 -0.65
N PRO A 153 -22.47 12.91 -0.39
CA PRO A 153 -23.81 12.37 -0.67
C PRO A 153 -24.01 12.00 -2.14
N ASN A 154 -24.53 10.81 -2.37
CA ASN A 154 -24.85 10.23 -3.68
C ASN A 154 -23.66 9.77 -4.54
N ASP A 155 -22.43 9.86 -4.09
CA ASP A 155 -21.32 9.24 -4.79
C ASP A 155 -21.52 7.71 -4.84
N PRO A 156 -21.16 7.03 -5.94
CA PRO A 156 -21.24 5.59 -6.02
C PRO A 156 -20.23 4.91 -5.09
N TRP A 157 -20.40 3.60 -4.84
CA TRP A 157 -19.32 2.75 -4.36
C TRP A 157 -18.42 2.43 -5.53
N GLU A 158 -17.14 2.53 -5.33
CA GLU A 158 -16.10 2.17 -6.28
C GLU A 158 -15.47 0.84 -5.90
N PHE A 159 -14.99 0.10 -6.89
CA PHE A 159 -14.44 -1.24 -6.70
C PHE A 159 -13.10 -1.38 -7.38
N GLY A 160 -12.27 -2.24 -6.80
CA GLY A 160 -10.97 -2.57 -7.36
C GLY A 160 -10.47 -3.91 -6.84
N TYR A 161 -9.27 -4.25 -7.28
CA TYR A 161 -8.61 -5.47 -6.86
C TYR A 161 -7.10 -5.31 -6.85
N ALA A 162 -6.45 -6.02 -5.92
CA ALA A 162 -5.04 -6.31 -6.00
C ALA A 162 -4.81 -7.81 -5.78
N MET A 163 -3.92 -8.41 -6.55
CA MET A 163 -3.51 -9.80 -6.37
C MET A 163 -2.03 -9.97 -6.62
N GLY A 164 -1.43 -10.92 -5.93
CA GLY A 164 0.01 -11.13 -6.07
C GLY A 164 0.46 -12.51 -5.63
N ALA A 165 1.65 -12.84 -6.10
CA ALA A 165 2.36 -14.03 -5.66
C ALA A 165 3.83 -13.68 -5.44
N SER A 166 4.37 -14.07 -4.30
CA SER A 166 5.77 -13.80 -3.94
C SER A 166 6.42 -15.01 -3.30
N ARG A 167 7.77 -15.04 -3.30
CA ARG A 167 8.54 -16.10 -2.71
C ARG A 167 9.94 -15.63 -2.30
N PRO A 168 10.47 -16.04 -1.14
CA PRO A 168 11.90 -15.93 -0.85
C PRO A 168 12.74 -16.68 -1.90
N LEU A 169 13.87 -16.11 -2.33
CA LEU A 169 14.76 -16.73 -3.29
C LEU A 169 15.41 -18.02 -2.73
N ALA A 170 15.55 -18.12 -1.41
CA ALA A 170 15.91 -19.34 -0.72
C ALA A 170 15.01 -19.59 0.49
N LEU A 171 14.61 -20.87 0.70
CA LEU A 171 13.78 -21.27 1.84
C LEU A 171 14.61 -21.77 3.03
N ARG A 172 15.91 -21.85 2.90
CA ARG A 172 16.83 -22.28 3.95
C ARG A 172 17.78 -21.14 4.25
N ALA A 173 18.00 -20.86 5.53
CA ALA A 173 18.99 -19.90 5.96
C ALA A 173 20.40 -20.38 5.62
N SER A 174 21.24 -19.43 5.23
CA SER A 174 22.67 -19.64 5.04
C SER A 174 23.34 -19.93 6.38
N ALA A 175 24.43 -20.73 6.36
CA ALA A 175 25.18 -21.05 7.59
C ALA A 175 25.75 -19.83 8.29
N ASN A 176 26.11 -18.80 7.51
CA ASN A 176 26.60 -17.52 8.02
C ASN A 176 25.64 -16.41 7.57
N ARG A 177 25.29 -15.52 8.49
CA ARG A 177 24.50 -14.31 8.16
C ARG A 177 25.28 -13.42 7.20
N CYS A 178 24.64 -13.00 6.12
CA CYS A 178 25.22 -12.04 5.18
C CYS A 178 24.11 -11.10 4.63
N ASN A 179 24.48 -9.90 4.22
CA ASN A 179 23.52 -8.93 3.68
C ASN A 179 22.92 -9.40 2.35
N PHE A 180 23.70 -10.09 1.51
CA PHE A 180 23.32 -10.56 0.18
C PHE A 180 23.02 -12.07 0.14
N CYS A 181 22.67 -12.68 1.27
CA CYS A 181 22.22 -14.06 1.29
C CYS A 181 20.87 -14.18 0.54
N PRO A 182 20.65 -15.24 -0.28
CA PRO A 182 19.44 -15.38 -1.09
C PRO A 182 18.13 -15.39 -0.28
N GLU A 183 18.16 -15.87 0.97
CA GLU A 183 17.02 -15.87 1.87
C GLU A 183 16.55 -14.47 2.28
N ASN A 184 17.39 -13.46 2.14
CA ASN A 184 17.05 -12.06 2.41
C ASN A 184 16.26 -11.42 1.27
N PHE A 185 16.15 -12.06 0.12
CA PHE A 185 15.44 -11.55 -1.03
C PHE A 185 14.11 -12.27 -1.22
N ILE A 186 13.07 -11.49 -1.44
CA ILE A 186 11.74 -11.97 -1.83
C ILE A 186 11.46 -11.38 -3.21
N ALA A 187 11.11 -12.24 -4.16
CA ALA A 187 10.67 -11.82 -5.49
C ALA A 187 9.20 -12.18 -5.69
N GLY A 188 8.49 -11.34 -6.42
CA GLY A 188 7.06 -11.53 -6.66
C GLY A 188 6.60 -10.81 -7.92
N ILE A 189 5.30 -10.92 -8.13
CA ILE A 189 4.57 -10.24 -9.19
C ILE A 189 3.20 -9.85 -8.65
N GLU A 190 2.73 -8.68 -8.99
CA GLU A 190 1.42 -8.16 -8.62
C GLU A 190 0.64 -7.78 -9.87
N LEU A 191 -0.68 -7.91 -9.80
CA LEU A 191 -1.65 -7.40 -10.75
C LEU A 191 -2.72 -6.66 -9.96
N TYR A 192 -3.00 -5.42 -10.31
CA TYR A 192 -3.99 -4.60 -9.65
C TYR A 192 -4.67 -3.62 -10.60
N GLY A 193 -5.88 -3.20 -10.26
CA GLY A 193 -6.65 -2.28 -11.09
C GLY A 193 -8.07 -2.07 -10.61
N GLY A 194 -8.74 -1.09 -11.21
CA GLY A 194 -10.12 -0.75 -10.95
C GLY A 194 -11.11 -1.74 -11.56
N LEU A 195 -12.31 -1.77 -11.00
CA LEU A 195 -13.45 -2.56 -11.47
C LEU A 195 -14.70 -1.70 -11.72
N GLY A 196 -14.52 -0.38 -11.80
CA GLY A 196 -15.63 0.55 -11.93
C GLY A 196 -16.41 0.75 -10.63
N ASP A 197 -17.66 1.16 -10.77
CA ASP A 197 -18.50 1.54 -9.64
C ASP A 197 -19.85 0.79 -9.64
N THR A 198 -20.76 1.17 -8.73
CA THR A 198 -22.10 0.57 -8.63
C THR A 198 -23.01 0.88 -9.82
N GLN A 199 -22.67 1.85 -10.66
CA GLN A 199 -23.47 2.25 -11.84
C GLN A 199 -22.91 1.61 -13.12
N ASP A 200 -21.58 1.44 -13.20
CA ASP A 200 -20.88 0.82 -14.34
C ASP A 200 -19.76 -0.08 -13.81
N PHE A 201 -20.12 -1.30 -13.44
CA PHE A 201 -19.17 -2.29 -12.92
C PHE A 201 -18.52 -3.07 -14.07
N GLY A 202 -17.20 -3.03 -14.16
CA GLY A 202 -16.44 -3.77 -15.16
C GLY A 202 -15.01 -3.25 -15.34
N LEU A 203 -14.42 -3.57 -16.49
CA LEU A 203 -13.07 -3.14 -16.85
C LEU A 203 -13.07 -1.94 -17.82
N HIS A 204 -14.21 -1.31 -17.99
CA HIS A 204 -14.37 -0.16 -18.87
C HIS A 204 -13.88 1.11 -18.18
N GLN A 205 -13.03 1.88 -18.86
CA GLN A 205 -12.43 3.11 -18.33
C GLN A 205 -11.73 2.93 -16.96
N THR A 206 -11.10 1.80 -16.74
CA THR A 206 -10.37 1.48 -15.52
C THR A 206 -8.87 1.30 -15.82
N SER A 207 -8.03 1.61 -14.84
CA SER A 207 -6.59 1.43 -14.93
C SER A 207 -6.17 0.05 -14.44
N HIS A 208 -5.17 -0.55 -15.09
CA HIS A 208 -4.63 -1.86 -14.71
C HIS A 208 -3.11 -1.88 -14.81
N TYR A 209 -2.46 -2.53 -13.86
CA TYR A 209 -1.01 -2.57 -13.78
C TYR A 209 -0.49 -3.98 -13.50
N LEU A 210 0.62 -4.32 -14.15
CA LEU A 210 1.44 -5.47 -13.82
C LEU A 210 2.74 -4.99 -13.20
N ALA A 211 3.07 -5.48 -12.01
CA ALA A 211 4.22 -5.01 -11.24
C ALA A 211 5.08 -6.18 -10.73
N PRO A 212 6.23 -6.48 -11.36
CA PRO A 212 7.23 -7.30 -10.71
C PRO A 212 7.71 -6.60 -9.44
N ALA A 213 7.89 -7.37 -8.37
CA ALA A 213 8.27 -6.84 -7.08
C ALA A 213 9.48 -7.58 -6.50
N MET A 214 10.32 -6.86 -5.78
CA MET A 214 11.43 -7.42 -5.03
C MET A 214 11.55 -6.71 -3.68
N ALA A 215 11.70 -7.49 -2.60
CA ALA A 215 12.07 -6.99 -1.29
C ALA A 215 13.45 -7.55 -0.89
N TRP A 216 14.24 -6.72 -0.23
CA TRP A 216 15.53 -7.06 0.35
C TRP A 216 15.52 -6.78 1.84
N ASN A 217 15.41 -7.83 2.64
CA ASN A 217 15.38 -7.78 4.09
C ASN A 217 16.80 -7.86 4.63
N LEU A 218 17.33 -6.78 5.14
CA LEU A 218 18.68 -6.72 5.70
C LEU A 218 18.70 -7.28 7.12
N PRO A 219 19.76 -8.01 7.52
CA PRO A 219 19.92 -8.49 8.90
C PRO A 219 19.96 -7.38 9.96
N SER A 220 20.13 -6.13 9.56
CA SER A 220 20.08 -4.93 10.42
C SER A 220 18.66 -4.44 10.73
N GLY A 221 17.61 -5.11 10.22
CA GLY A 221 16.21 -4.73 10.41
C GLY A 221 15.70 -3.68 9.43
N TRP A 222 16.46 -3.36 8.38
CA TRP A 222 15.97 -2.55 7.27
C TRP A 222 15.42 -3.44 6.16
N THR A 223 14.34 -2.99 5.54
CA THR A 223 13.78 -3.59 4.33
C THR A 223 13.75 -2.56 3.20
N LEU A 224 14.30 -2.92 2.04
CA LEU A 224 14.17 -2.16 0.80
C LEU A 224 13.21 -2.91 -0.13
N ARG A 225 12.18 -2.21 -0.62
CA ARG A 225 11.20 -2.75 -1.58
C ARG A 225 11.30 -1.98 -2.90
N VAL A 226 11.19 -2.67 -4.02
CA VAL A 226 11.13 -2.06 -5.37
C VAL A 226 10.07 -2.79 -6.18
N SER A 227 9.17 -2.03 -6.81
CA SER A 227 8.08 -2.59 -7.60
C SER A 227 7.70 -1.63 -8.74
N PRO A 228 8.33 -1.73 -9.92
CA PRO A 228 7.88 -0.97 -11.08
C PRO A 228 6.53 -1.49 -11.58
N GLY A 229 5.54 -0.62 -11.64
CA GLY A 229 4.21 -0.89 -12.18
C GLY A 229 4.13 -0.48 -13.65
N PHE A 230 3.81 -1.43 -14.52
CA PHE A 230 3.63 -1.21 -15.96
C PHE A 230 2.14 -1.15 -16.26
N GLY A 231 1.67 -0.03 -16.83
CA GLY A 231 0.29 0.11 -17.27
C GLY A 231 -0.05 -0.86 -18.41
N LEU A 232 -1.19 -1.53 -18.27
CA LEU A 232 -1.63 -2.56 -19.22
C LEU A 232 -2.58 -2.03 -20.29
N ASN A 233 -3.13 -0.83 -20.10
CA ASN A 233 -4.05 -0.20 -21.04
C ASN A 233 -3.80 1.32 -21.14
N ASP A 234 -4.55 2.00 -22.01
CA ASP A 234 -4.37 3.43 -22.26
C ASP A 234 -4.93 4.32 -21.13
N ASN A 235 -5.70 3.76 -20.21
CA ASN A 235 -6.21 4.48 -19.02
C ASN A 235 -5.18 4.50 -17.88
N SER A 236 -4.16 3.65 -17.95
CA SER A 236 -3.14 3.53 -16.91
C SER A 236 -1.95 4.47 -17.17
N HIS A 237 -1.30 4.91 -16.12
CA HIS A 237 0.05 5.49 -16.23
C HIS A 237 0.98 4.48 -16.92
N ARG A 238 1.82 4.96 -17.85
CA ARG A 238 2.74 4.06 -18.57
C ARG A 238 3.69 3.33 -17.62
N LEU A 239 4.20 4.04 -16.61
CA LEU A 239 5.15 3.54 -15.65
C LEU A 239 4.94 4.22 -14.29
N LEU A 240 4.84 3.41 -13.25
CA LEU A 240 4.91 3.80 -11.85
C LEU A 240 6.16 3.15 -11.24
N LEU A 241 7.24 3.89 -11.09
CA LEU A 241 8.45 3.36 -10.45
C LEU A 241 8.33 3.53 -8.93
N ARG A 242 8.08 2.44 -8.24
CA ARG A 242 7.84 2.37 -6.79
C ARG A 242 9.03 1.81 -6.05
N TRP A 243 9.37 2.41 -4.93
CA TRP A 243 10.29 1.87 -3.96
C TRP A 243 9.92 2.29 -2.56
N GLY A 244 10.25 1.47 -1.57
CA GLY A 244 10.03 1.74 -0.15
C GLY A 244 11.24 1.35 0.67
N LEU A 245 11.46 2.05 1.77
CA LEU A 245 12.47 1.76 2.77
C LEU A 245 11.79 1.74 4.12
N SER A 246 11.84 0.61 4.80
CA SER A 246 11.23 0.47 6.12
C SER A 246 12.22 -0.02 7.17
N ARG A 247 11.85 0.22 8.43
CA ARG A 247 12.56 -0.30 9.60
C ARG A 247 11.60 -0.59 10.73
N GLU A 248 11.66 -1.81 11.23
CA GLU A 248 10.94 -2.25 12.41
C GLU A 248 11.71 -1.89 13.70
N PHE A 249 10.99 -1.42 14.71
CA PHE A 249 11.43 -1.12 16.06
C PHE A 249 10.72 -2.05 17.04
N SER A 250 11.36 -3.18 17.34
CA SER A 250 10.82 -4.17 18.28
C SER A 250 10.73 -3.62 19.70
N GLY A 251 9.63 -3.94 20.40
CA GLY A 251 9.41 -3.53 21.80
C GLY A 251 9.14 -2.04 22.01
N PHE A 252 8.78 -1.30 20.96
CA PHE A 252 8.46 0.13 21.02
C PHE A 252 7.38 0.46 22.07
N GLY A 253 6.31 -0.35 22.14
CA GLY A 253 5.24 -0.17 23.12
C GLY A 253 5.69 -0.35 24.58
N GLU A 254 6.70 -1.16 24.85
CA GLU A 254 7.30 -1.29 26.17
C GLU A 254 8.16 -0.08 26.52
N ALA A 255 8.95 0.39 25.55
CA ALA A 255 9.76 1.60 25.70
C ALA A 255 8.86 2.82 26.02
N LEU A 256 7.75 3.00 25.31
CA LEU A 256 6.77 4.06 25.59
C LEU A 256 6.19 3.94 27.01
N ARG A 257 5.76 2.75 27.43
CA ARG A 257 5.26 2.54 28.80
C ARG A 257 6.30 2.86 29.86
N GLY A 258 7.57 2.57 29.59
CA GLY A 258 8.66 2.92 30.48
C GLY A 258 8.91 4.43 30.59
N LEU A 259 8.68 5.18 29.53
CA LEU A 259 8.84 6.65 29.51
C LEU A 259 7.68 7.37 30.23
N PHE A 260 6.43 6.90 30.06
CA PHE A 260 5.23 7.54 30.61
C PHE A 260 4.71 6.87 31.89
N GLY A 261 5.09 5.63 32.16
CA GLY A 261 4.82 4.91 33.39
C GLY A 261 5.84 5.27 34.44
N GLY A 262 5.70 6.43 35.07
CA GLY A 262 6.55 6.80 36.19
C GLY A 262 6.60 5.67 37.24
N ARG A 263 7.80 5.39 37.75
CA ARG A 263 8.05 4.42 38.83
C ARG A 263 6.98 4.62 39.92
N ARG A 264 6.07 3.66 40.04
CA ARG A 264 5.32 3.45 41.27
C ARG A 264 6.11 2.60 42.22
#